data_5dc7e7a4ed6dbd08d047c1bc1787e4c7
#
_entry.id   5dc7e7a4ed6dbd08d047c1bc1787e4c7
#
_cell.length_a   1.000
_cell.length_b   1.000
_cell.length_c   1.000
_cell.angle_alpha   90.00
_cell.angle_beta   90.00
_cell.angle_gamma   90.00
#
_symmetry.space_group_name_H-M   'P 1'
#
loop_
_entity.id
_entity.type
_entity.pdbx_description
1 polymer ?
#
loop_
_entity_poly.entity_id
_entity_poly.type
_entity_poly.pdbx_seq_one_letter_code
_entity_poly.pdbx_strand_id
1 'polypeptide(L)'
;MRLALKNLSLAIIAAASINVLAADAPATEKAAESAATKQAKQAIDVRKAAFTLIGNSFRPIGEASQGKIEYNQADIKNRANRILVLTDFLDHSFPESSNLGDPATKTKAEAWTKKSDFDKELKKFKEDVASLVKVAATETTATDAFKTAAGAVAKDCKSCHEGFKAK
;
A
#
# COMPACT_ATOMS: atom_id res chain seq x y z
N MET A 1 -19.94 -56.93 65.58
CA MET A 1 -21.22 -57.67 65.42
C MET A 1 -21.87 -57.28 64.09
N ARG A 2 -22.10 -58.32 63.29
CA ARG A 2 -22.97 -58.40 62.11
C ARG A 2 -22.66 -57.42 60.95
N LEU A 3 -22.12 -57.92 59.79
CA LEU A 3 -22.69 -58.63 58.63
C LEU A 3 -23.81 -57.83 57.90
N ALA A 4 -23.63 -57.53 56.71
CA ALA A 4 -24.23 -58.13 55.46
C ALA A 4 -23.93 -57.23 54.26
N LEU A 5 -23.30 -57.76 53.30
CA LEU A 5 -23.74 -58.42 52.04
C LEU A 5 -24.32 -57.44 50.93
N LYS A 6 -23.61 -57.42 49.85
CA LYS A 6 -24.00 -57.55 48.47
C LYS A 6 -24.83 -56.40 47.85
N ASN A 7 -24.32 -55.76 46.83
CA ASN A 7 -24.86 -56.07 45.49
C ASN A 7 -23.89 -55.60 44.39
N LEU A 8 -23.55 -56.53 43.56
CA LEU A 8 -22.82 -56.44 42.31
C LEU A 8 -23.76 -55.82 41.25
N SER A 9 -23.49 -54.64 40.79
CA SER A 9 -24.18 -54.08 39.59
C SER A 9 -23.14 -53.82 38.53
N LEU A 10 -23.20 -54.69 37.51
CA LEU A 10 -22.44 -54.66 36.30
C LEU A 10 -22.95 -53.49 35.43
N ALA A 11 -22.23 -52.38 35.36
CA ALA A 11 -22.54 -51.30 34.44
C ALA A 11 -21.75 -51.49 33.15
N ILE A 12 -22.47 -51.83 32.09
CA ILE A 12 -21.99 -51.94 30.72
C ILE A 12 -21.64 -50.51 30.24
N ILE A 13 -20.33 -50.26 30.08
CA ILE A 13 -19.87 -48.99 29.41
C ILE A 13 -20.02 -49.21 27.90
N ALA A 14 -21.09 -48.65 27.34
CA ALA A 14 -21.22 -48.50 25.92
C ALA A 14 -20.18 -47.44 25.44
N ALA A 15 -19.15 -47.91 24.73
CA ALA A 15 -18.22 -47.04 24.05
C ALA A 15 -18.95 -46.38 22.86
N ALA A 16 -19.40 -45.16 23.05
CA ALA A 16 -19.87 -44.32 21.94
C ALA A 16 -18.63 -43.87 21.14
N SER A 17 -18.42 -44.51 20.00
CA SER A 17 -17.44 -44.07 19.00
C SER A 17 -17.91 -42.71 18.44
N ILE A 18 -17.26 -41.64 18.88
CA ILE A 18 -17.41 -40.33 18.26
C ILE A 18 -16.68 -40.38 16.93
N ASN A 19 -17.42 -40.63 15.85
CA ASN A 19 -16.94 -40.33 14.53
C ASN A 19 -16.84 -38.83 14.37
N VAL A 20 -15.65 -38.27 14.62
CA VAL A 20 -15.30 -36.93 14.16
C VAL A 20 -15.23 -37.00 12.65
N LEU A 21 -16.30 -36.57 11.98
CA LEU A 21 -16.26 -36.29 10.55
C LEU A 21 -15.25 -35.14 10.36
N ALA A 22 -14.06 -35.49 9.94
CA ALA A 22 -13.12 -34.56 9.31
C ALA A 22 -13.64 -34.27 7.90
N ALA A 23 -14.53 -33.30 7.79
CA ALA A 23 -14.97 -32.77 6.52
C ALA A 23 -15.20 -31.28 6.70
N ASP A 24 -14.22 -30.48 6.22
CA ASP A 24 -14.37 -29.18 5.58
C ASP A 24 -13.04 -28.37 5.50
N ALA A 25 -11.89 -29.03 5.39
CA ALA A 25 -10.62 -28.32 5.15
C ALA A 25 -10.52 -27.69 3.74
N PRO A 26 -11.00 -28.27 2.62
CA PRO A 26 -10.73 -27.69 1.30
C PRO A 26 -11.58 -26.45 0.96
N ALA A 27 -12.76 -26.29 1.53
CA ALA A 27 -13.63 -25.15 1.22
C ALA A 27 -13.21 -23.85 1.94
N THR A 28 -12.73 -23.95 3.18
CA THR A 28 -12.21 -22.81 3.97
C THR A 28 -10.88 -22.32 3.42
N GLU A 29 -9.99 -23.19 2.99
CA GLU A 29 -8.70 -22.82 2.41
C GLU A 29 -8.87 -22.12 1.06
N LYS A 30 -9.73 -22.62 0.19
CA LYS A 30 -10.05 -21.99 -1.11
C LYS A 30 -10.76 -20.64 -0.95
N ALA A 31 -11.60 -20.47 0.05
CA ALA A 31 -12.24 -19.18 0.37
C ALA A 31 -11.24 -18.17 0.92
N ALA A 32 -10.30 -18.58 1.77
CA ALA A 32 -9.24 -17.73 2.30
C ALA A 32 -8.24 -17.30 1.20
N GLU A 33 -7.84 -18.19 0.31
CA GLU A 33 -7.01 -17.88 -0.86
C GLU A 33 -7.70 -16.92 -1.80
N SER A 34 -8.99 -17.10 -2.08
CA SER A 34 -9.78 -16.15 -2.88
C SER A 34 -9.87 -14.76 -2.25
N ALA A 35 -10.02 -14.65 -0.93
CA ALA A 35 -10.05 -13.38 -0.21
C ALA A 35 -8.69 -12.68 -0.25
N ALA A 36 -7.59 -13.41 0.00
CA ALA A 36 -6.23 -12.88 -0.07
C ALA A 36 -5.89 -12.36 -1.47
N THR A 37 -6.28 -13.08 -2.51
CA THR A 37 -6.09 -12.66 -3.91
C THR A 37 -6.87 -11.38 -4.23
N LYS A 38 -8.09 -11.22 -3.72
CA LYS A 38 -8.88 -9.99 -3.88
C LYS A 38 -8.21 -8.81 -3.19
N GLN A 39 -7.73 -8.97 -1.96
CA GLN A 39 -7.01 -7.93 -1.23
C GLN A 39 -5.72 -7.53 -1.94
N ALA A 40 -4.96 -8.48 -2.46
CA ALA A 40 -3.77 -8.22 -3.24
C ALA A 40 -4.06 -7.36 -4.49
N LYS A 41 -5.08 -7.72 -5.26
CA LYS A 41 -5.52 -6.95 -6.43
C LYS A 41 -6.00 -5.56 -6.04
N GLN A 42 -6.79 -5.44 -4.97
CA GLN A 42 -7.24 -4.13 -4.47
C GLN A 42 -6.07 -3.23 -4.10
N ALA A 43 -5.04 -3.73 -3.40
CA ALA A 43 -3.84 -2.94 -3.09
C ALA A 43 -3.11 -2.49 -4.37
N ILE A 44 -3.02 -3.34 -5.38
CA ILE A 44 -2.45 -2.99 -6.69
C ILE A 44 -3.27 -1.86 -7.35
N ASP A 45 -4.58 -1.97 -7.37
CA ASP A 45 -5.46 -0.98 -8.00
C ASP A 45 -5.40 0.37 -7.28
N VAL A 46 -5.40 0.37 -5.94
CA VAL A 46 -5.27 1.58 -5.12
C VAL A 46 -3.94 2.30 -5.42
N ARG A 47 -2.80 1.59 -5.39
CA ARG A 47 -1.51 2.23 -5.68
C ARG A 47 -1.40 2.74 -7.12
N LYS A 48 -1.94 2.01 -8.10
CA LYS A 48 -1.97 2.46 -9.50
C LYS A 48 -2.80 3.74 -9.65
N ALA A 49 -3.97 3.79 -9.02
CA ALA A 49 -4.83 4.97 -9.02
C ALA A 49 -4.14 6.15 -8.32
N ALA A 50 -3.55 5.95 -7.13
CA ALA A 50 -2.83 6.98 -6.40
C ALA A 50 -1.68 7.56 -7.23
N PHE A 51 -0.81 6.74 -7.81
CA PHE A 51 0.29 7.23 -8.66
C PHE A 51 -0.19 7.91 -9.94
N THR A 52 -1.28 7.47 -10.54
CA THR A 52 -1.89 8.14 -11.71
C THR A 52 -2.36 9.55 -11.33
N LEU A 53 -3.05 9.70 -10.20
CA LEU A 53 -3.53 10.99 -9.71
C LEU A 53 -2.38 11.91 -9.24
N ILE A 54 -1.35 11.35 -8.59
CA ILE A 54 -0.12 12.06 -8.23
C ILE A 54 0.54 12.61 -9.49
N GLY A 55 0.76 11.78 -10.50
CA GLY A 55 1.38 12.19 -11.76
C GLY A 55 0.58 13.26 -12.50
N ASN A 56 -0.75 13.13 -12.55
CA ASN A 56 -1.63 14.12 -13.14
C ASN A 56 -1.59 15.47 -12.39
N SER A 57 -1.52 15.41 -11.05
CA SER A 57 -1.39 16.62 -10.23
C SER A 57 -0.02 17.26 -10.36
N PHE A 58 1.05 16.47 -10.47
CA PHE A 58 2.42 16.98 -10.52
C PHE A 58 2.81 17.55 -11.87
N ARG A 59 2.27 17.06 -12.99
CA ARG A 59 2.66 17.51 -14.33
C ARG A 59 2.61 19.03 -14.51
N PRO A 60 1.52 19.75 -14.20
CA PRO A 60 1.51 21.21 -14.31
C PRO A 60 2.47 21.92 -13.35
N ILE A 61 2.75 21.35 -12.16
CA ILE A 61 3.76 21.87 -11.23
C ILE A 61 5.14 21.82 -11.89
N GLY A 62 5.48 20.68 -12.50
CA GLY A 62 6.73 20.51 -13.23
C GLY A 62 6.84 21.42 -14.47
N GLU A 63 5.75 21.59 -15.21
CA GLU A 63 5.70 22.49 -16.38
C GLU A 63 5.88 23.97 -15.96
N ALA A 64 5.21 24.41 -14.90
CA ALA A 64 5.39 25.76 -14.35
C ALA A 64 6.81 25.99 -13.82
N SER A 65 7.43 24.98 -13.15
CA SER A 65 8.80 25.10 -12.67
C SER A 65 9.83 25.23 -13.80
N GLN A 66 9.51 24.72 -14.99
CA GLN A 66 10.32 24.82 -16.20
C GLN A 66 9.98 26.03 -17.07
N GLY A 67 9.04 26.88 -16.64
CA GLY A 67 8.57 28.03 -17.43
C GLY A 67 7.77 27.66 -18.68
N LYS A 68 7.27 26.43 -18.80
CA LYS A 68 6.48 25.96 -19.95
C LYS A 68 5.04 26.43 -19.91
N ILE A 69 4.53 26.70 -18.73
CA ILE A 69 3.22 27.30 -18.48
C ILE A 69 3.36 28.41 -17.44
N GLU A 70 2.40 29.33 -17.41
CA GLU A 70 2.31 30.37 -16.42
C GLU A 70 2.10 29.79 -15.03
N TYR A 71 2.74 30.39 -14.02
CA TYR A 71 2.56 30.02 -12.61
C TYR A 71 1.23 30.58 -12.10
N ASN A 72 0.33 29.69 -11.75
CA ASN A 72 -0.92 30.04 -11.05
C ASN A 72 -0.87 29.54 -9.61
N GLN A 73 -0.72 30.44 -8.65
CA GLN A 73 -0.57 30.10 -7.22
C GLN A 73 -1.70 29.20 -6.71
N ALA A 74 -2.95 29.56 -7.02
CA ALA A 74 -4.10 28.80 -6.51
C ALA A 74 -4.14 27.37 -7.06
N ASP A 75 -3.86 27.17 -8.34
CA ASP A 75 -3.81 25.85 -8.96
C ASP A 75 -2.62 25.05 -8.46
N ILE A 76 -1.42 25.62 -8.39
CA ILE A 76 -0.20 24.98 -7.88
C ILE A 76 -0.38 24.53 -6.41
N LYS A 77 -0.89 25.39 -5.55
CA LYS A 77 -1.20 25.10 -4.16
C LYS A 77 -2.20 23.93 -4.04
N ASN A 78 -3.28 23.98 -4.80
CA ASN A 78 -4.30 22.92 -4.77
C ASN A 78 -3.74 21.58 -5.25
N ARG A 79 -2.90 21.58 -6.29
CA ARG A 79 -2.23 20.37 -6.80
C ARG A 79 -1.24 19.80 -5.79
N ALA A 80 -0.39 20.63 -5.18
CA ALA A 80 0.56 20.20 -4.18
C ALA A 80 -0.15 19.56 -2.96
N ASN A 81 -1.21 20.18 -2.46
CA ASN A 81 -2.02 19.61 -1.37
C ASN A 81 -2.68 18.28 -1.77
N ARG A 82 -3.18 18.16 -3.01
CA ARG A 82 -3.74 16.90 -3.51
C ARG A 82 -2.71 15.79 -3.55
N ILE A 83 -1.48 16.08 -3.99
CA ILE A 83 -0.38 15.11 -3.95
C ILE A 83 -0.11 14.69 -2.50
N LEU A 84 -0.03 15.62 -1.56
CA LEU A 84 0.21 15.30 -0.15
C LEU A 84 -0.83 14.31 0.40
N VAL A 85 -2.12 14.57 0.18
CA VAL A 85 -3.20 13.66 0.59
C VAL A 85 -3.06 12.28 -0.07
N LEU A 86 -2.68 12.26 -1.35
CA LEU A 86 -2.52 11.00 -2.09
C LEU A 86 -1.34 10.15 -1.58
N THR A 87 -0.32 10.78 -0.96
CA THR A 87 0.81 10.02 -0.39
C THR A 87 0.41 9.12 0.77
N ASP A 88 -0.67 9.44 1.50
CA ASP A 88 -1.15 8.62 2.62
C ASP A 88 -1.66 7.25 2.15
N PHE A 89 -2.23 7.18 0.95
CA PHE A 89 -2.66 5.91 0.36
C PHE A 89 -1.50 4.97 0.05
N LEU A 90 -0.28 5.50 -0.11
CA LEU A 90 0.90 4.70 -0.44
C LEU A 90 1.41 3.88 0.74
N ASP A 91 1.17 4.30 1.98
CA ASP A 91 1.65 3.62 3.19
C ASP A 91 1.12 2.18 3.31
N HIS A 92 -0.07 1.93 2.83
CA HIS A 92 -0.74 0.62 2.90
C HIS A 92 -0.91 -0.06 1.53
N SER A 93 -0.33 0.53 0.46
CA SER A 93 -0.53 0.04 -0.90
C SER A 93 0.48 -1.01 -1.36
N PHE A 94 1.43 -1.40 -0.49
CA PHE A 94 2.48 -2.38 -0.79
C PHE A 94 2.51 -3.54 0.21
N PRO A 95 1.36 -4.19 0.53
CA PRO A 95 1.40 -5.42 1.32
C PRO A 95 2.16 -6.51 0.53
N GLU A 96 2.83 -7.41 1.22
CA GLU A 96 3.63 -8.47 0.59
C GLU A 96 2.80 -9.35 -0.34
N SER A 97 1.54 -9.61 0.04
CA SER A 97 0.57 -10.34 -0.80
C SER A 97 0.34 -9.72 -2.18
N SER A 98 0.66 -8.42 -2.37
CA SER A 98 0.53 -7.73 -3.65
C SER A 98 1.76 -7.79 -4.55
N ASN A 99 2.78 -8.59 -4.19
CA ASN A 99 3.93 -8.90 -5.02
C ASN A 99 3.58 -9.99 -6.04
N LEU A 100 2.71 -9.66 -6.98
CA LEU A 100 2.19 -10.61 -7.98
C LEU A 100 2.93 -10.55 -9.32
N GLY A 101 3.85 -9.59 -9.48
CA GLY A 101 4.57 -9.40 -10.74
C GLY A 101 3.71 -8.89 -11.90
N ASP A 102 4.31 -8.80 -13.09
CA ASP A 102 3.63 -8.47 -14.34
C ASP A 102 2.79 -9.68 -14.83
N PRO A 103 1.60 -9.49 -15.44
CA PRO A 103 1.02 -8.22 -15.89
C PRO A 103 0.21 -7.44 -14.85
N ALA A 104 0.05 -7.95 -13.64
CA ALA A 104 -0.81 -7.32 -12.63
C ALA A 104 -0.31 -5.93 -12.19
N THR A 105 1.01 -5.77 -12.11
CA THR A 105 1.66 -4.54 -11.64
C THR A 105 3.02 -4.33 -12.30
N LYS A 106 3.40 -3.06 -12.46
CA LYS A 106 4.77 -2.67 -12.85
C LYS A 106 5.72 -2.51 -11.64
N THR A 107 5.26 -2.80 -10.43
CA THR A 107 6.12 -2.78 -9.24
C THR A 107 7.04 -3.99 -9.28
N LYS A 108 8.36 -3.75 -9.21
CA LYS A 108 9.36 -4.80 -9.14
C LYS A 108 9.36 -5.48 -7.78
N ALA A 109 9.79 -6.74 -7.73
CA ALA A 109 9.93 -7.50 -6.48
C ALA A 109 10.87 -6.82 -5.47
N GLU A 110 11.79 -5.97 -5.94
CA GLU A 110 12.71 -5.18 -5.11
C GLU A 110 11.99 -4.24 -4.13
N ALA A 111 10.76 -3.83 -4.40
CA ALA A 111 9.97 -3.05 -3.43
C ALA A 111 9.73 -3.81 -2.12
N TRP A 112 9.78 -5.13 -2.14
CA TRP A 112 9.64 -6.01 -0.96
C TRP A 112 10.97 -6.61 -0.52
N THR A 113 11.81 -7.05 -1.46
CA THR A 113 13.11 -7.69 -1.12
C THR A 113 14.14 -6.67 -0.65
N LYS A 114 14.03 -5.39 -1.06
CA LYS A 114 14.83 -4.25 -0.61
C LYS A 114 13.97 -3.23 0.15
N LYS A 115 13.12 -3.75 1.05
CA LYS A 115 12.09 -2.96 1.75
C LYS A 115 12.64 -1.70 2.43
N SER A 116 13.80 -1.79 3.08
CA SER A 116 14.44 -0.64 3.74
C SER A 116 14.78 0.49 2.76
N ASP A 117 15.25 0.16 1.56
CA ASP A 117 15.59 1.18 0.57
C ASP A 117 14.32 1.76 -0.07
N PHE A 118 13.33 0.91 -0.34
CA PHE A 118 12.01 1.36 -0.81
C PHE A 118 11.35 2.32 0.18
N ASP A 119 11.36 2.00 1.48
CA ASP A 119 10.77 2.84 2.51
C ASP A 119 11.49 4.19 2.66
N LYS A 120 12.81 4.23 2.49
CA LYS A 120 13.59 5.48 2.47
C LYS A 120 13.18 6.38 1.30
N GLU A 121 13.05 5.81 0.09
CA GLU A 121 12.61 6.56 -1.09
C GLU A 121 11.18 7.08 -0.91
N LEU A 122 10.28 6.26 -0.40
CA LEU A 122 8.90 6.68 -0.15
C LEU A 122 8.82 7.78 0.91
N LYS A 123 9.55 7.65 2.01
CA LYS A 123 9.64 8.67 3.07
C LYS A 123 10.17 9.98 2.52
N LYS A 124 11.28 9.94 1.78
CA LYS A 124 11.88 11.12 1.16
C LYS A 124 10.91 11.82 0.22
N PHE A 125 10.22 11.08 -0.65
CA PHE A 125 9.18 11.62 -1.52
C PHE A 125 8.09 12.36 -0.74
N LYS A 126 7.59 11.78 0.37
CA LYS A 126 6.57 12.41 1.23
C LYS A 126 7.09 13.70 1.86
N GLU A 127 8.33 13.73 2.32
CA GLU A 127 8.99 14.90 2.92
C GLU A 127 9.15 16.03 1.89
N ASP A 128 9.57 15.72 0.67
CA ASP A 128 9.74 16.71 -0.39
C ASP A 128 8.38 17.22 -0.92
N VAL A 129 7.35 16.38 -0.96
CA VAL A 129 5.97 16.82 -1.23
C VAL A 129 5.49 17.79 -0.13
N ALA A 130 5.73 17.48 1.14
CA ALA A 130 5.37 18.39 2.24
C ALA A 130 6.10 19.73 2.15
N SER A 131 7.36 19.71 1.72
CA SER A 131 8.16 20.93 1.47
C SER A 131 7.60 21.73 0.30
N LEU A 132 7.23 21.08 -0.80
CA LEU A 132 6.57 21.71 -1.95
C LEU A 132 5.24 22.36 -1.55
N VAL A 133 4.43 21.72 -0.69
CA VAL A 133 3.19 22.29 -0.17
C VAL A 133 3.44 23.60 0.59
N LYS A 134 4.47 23.64 1.46
CA LYS A 134 4.83 24.84 2.23
C LYS A 134 5.24 25.97 1.30
N VAL A 135 6.08 25.68 0.32
CA VAL A 135 6.54 26.68 -0.67
C VAL A 135 5.38 27.16 -1.53
N ALA A 136 4.54 26.26 -2.06
CA ALA A 136 3.39 26.62 -2.88
C ALA A 136 2.32 27.44 -2.13
N ALA A 137 2.32 27.40 -0.80
CA ALA A 137 1.41 28.21 0.01
C ALA A 137 1.78 29.70 0.04
N THR A 138 3.06 30.03 -0.10
CA THR A 138 3.59 31.39 0.04
C THR A 138 4.02 32.04 -1.26
N GLU A 139 4.53 31.24 -2.21
CA GLU A 139 5.04 31.76 -3.48
C GLU A 139 3.91 32.17 -4.42
N THR A 140 4.03 33.37 -4.96
CA THR A 140 3.06 33.94 -5.93
C THR A 140 3.52 33.83 -7.38
N THR A 141 4.79 33.45 -7.58
CA THR A 141 5.42 33.26 -8.90
C THR A 141 6.31 32.02 -8.89
N ALA A 142 6.85 31.62 -10.04
CA ALA A 142 7.80 30.52 -10.17
C ALA A 142 9.20 30.90 -9.67
N THR A 143 9.35 31.17 -8.38
CA THR A 143 10.62 31.51 -7.72
C THR A 143 11.61 30.36 -7.75
N ASP A 144 12.87 30.62 -7.40
CA ASP A 144 13.89 29.58 -7.29
C ASP A 144 13.58 28.58 -6.14
N ALA A 145 12.94 29.05 -5.07
CA ALA A 145 12.45 28.19 -4.00
C ALA A 145 11.41 27.19 -4.52
N PHE A 146 10.43 27.66 -5.31
CA PHE A 146 9.44 26.80 -5.94
C PHE A 146 10.08 25.81 -6.93
N LYS A 147 10.97 26.29 -7.81
CA LYS A 147 11.67 25.42 -8.78
C LYS A 147 12.49 24.32 -8.08
N THR A 148 13.17 24.68 -6.99
CA THR A 148 13.95 23.74 -6.17
C THR A 148 13.06 22.67 -5.55
N ALA A 149 11.95 23.07 -4.92
CA ALA A 149 11.01 22.13 -4.30
C ALA A 149 10.34 21.21 -5.32
N ALA A 150 9.90 21.76 -6.47
CA ALA A 150 9.35 20.95 -7.57
C ALA A 150 10.40 19.99 -8.16
N GLY A 151 11.65 20.45 -8.30
CA GLY A 151 12.78 19.65 -8.78
C GLY A 151 13.11 18.47 -7.85
N ALA A 152 13.03 18.67 -6.52
CA ALA A 152 13.21 17.60 -5.54
C ALA A 152 12.18 16.49 -5.71
N VAL A 153 10.89 16.82 -5.76
CA VAL A 153 9.80 15.86 -6.02
C VAL A 153 9.99 15.13 -7.36
N ALA A 154 10.38 15.85 -8.43
CA ALA A 154 10.65 15.21 -9.72
C ALA A 154 11.80 14.20 -9.66
N LYS A 155 12.85 14.52 -8.91
CA LYS A 155 14.00 13.63 -8.69
C LYS A 155 13.59 12.38 -7.94
N ASP A 156 12.76 12.49 -6.91
CA ASP A 156 12.28 11.34 -6.14
C ASP A 156 11.40 10.42 -7.01
N CYS A 157 10.53 10.98 -7.85
CA CYS A 157 9.79 10.17 -8.83
C CYS A 157 10.72 9.34 -9.71
N LYS A 158 11.80 9.96 -10.19
CA LYS A 158 12.77 9.32 -11.07
C LYS A 158 13.55 8.21 -10.34
N SER A 159 14.15 8.52 -9.18
CA SER A 159 14.99 7.57 -8.44
C SER A 159 14.17 6.34 -7.99
N CYS A 160 12.98 6.55 -7.43
CA CYS A 160 12.09 5.46 -7.05
C CYS A 160 11.69 4.60 -8.26
N HIS A 161 11.33 5.19 -9.39
CA HIS A 161 10.96 4.46 -10.60
C HIS A 161 12.14 3.65 -11.19
N GLU A 162 13.36 4.15 -11.14
CA GLU A 162 14.54 3.42 -11.60
C GLU A 162 14.80 2.16 -10.75
N GLY A 163 14.61 2.28 -9.44
CA GLY A 163 14.81 1.18 -8.50
C GLY A 163 13.68 0.14 -8.50
N PHE A 164 12.44 0.61 -8.49
CA PHE A 164 11.28 -0.19 -8.05
C PHE A 164 10.15 -0.33 -9.07
N LYS A 165 10.27 0.25 -10.27
CA LYS A 165 9.27 0.15 -11.33
C LYS A 165 9.87 -0.48 -12.59
N ALA A 166 9.18 -1.48 -13.17
CA ALA A 166 9.51 -2.04 -14.48
C ALA A 166 9.18 -1.03 -15.61
N LYS A 167 9.95 -1.13 -16.70
CA LYS A 167 9.75 -0.31 -17.91
C LYS A 167 8.46 -0.65 -18.63
#